data_d9ec8efacfc5c7fab561519f8b0ae0db
#
_entry.id   d9ec8efacfc5c7fab561519f8b0ae0db
#
_cell.length_a   1.000
_cell.length_b   1.000
_cell.length_c   1.000
_cell.angle_alpha   90.00
_cell.angle_beta   90.00
_cell.angle_gamma   90.00
#
_symmetry.space_group_name_H-M   'P 1'
#
loop_
_entity.id
_entity.type
_entity.pdbx_description
1 polymer ?
#
loop_
_entity_poly.entity_id
_entity_poly.type
_entity_poly.pdbx_seq_one_letter_code
_entity_poly.pdbx_strand_id
1 'polypeptide(L)'
;RINLKELTNKHVAVYGQTEVTKDLYNIIKKENDNIINNAEDVLPQAVDTDAPFVTFKKEGVEKKIKCDLVAGCDGFHGISRTVIPKSIIKSFERKYPFGWLGILSETPPVSEELIYANHGNGFALASMRNENLSRYYIQTPLNEKIEAWTDQKFWDELKKRLPTEAADTIITGSSIEKSIAPLRSFVCEPMSWEKLFLVGDAAHIVPPTGAKGLNLAVSDVYYLHDALKKHYQSHTNEGLKNYSHNALSRVWKAIRFSWWMTTTFHKFPEQSSFDQRIQDSEIEYLENSVASQKVLAENYVGLPY
;
A
#
# COMPACT_ATOMS: atom_id res chain seq x y z
N ARG A 1 -10.94 -2.94 -21.75
CA ARG A 1 -11.47 -3.40 -20.45
C ARG A 1 -10.90 -4.76 -20.09
N ILE A 2 -10.42 -4.92 -18.85
CA ILE A 2 -9.87 -6.20 -18.34
C ILE A 2 -10.82 -6.73 -17.28
N ASN A 3 -11.51 -7.84 -17.58
CA ASN A 3 -12.47 -8.44 -16.65
C ASN A 3 -11.77 -9.46 -15.74
N LEU A 4 -11.48 -9.06 -14.50
CA LEU A 4 -10.79 -9.88 -13.53
C LEU A 4 -11.51 -11.20 -13.23
N LYS A 5 -12.87 -11.17 -13.16
CA LYS A 5 -13.69 -12.35 -12.89
C LYS A 5 -13.59 -13.40 -14.01
N GLU A 6 -13.69 -12.97 -15.25
CA GLU A 6 -13.59 -13.89 -16.41
C GLU A 6 -12.21 -14.53 -16.49
N LEU A 7 -11.15 -13.76 -16.18
CA LEU A 7 -9.77 -14.23 -16.31
C LEU A 7 -9.29 -15.09 -15.13
N THR A 8 -9.83 -14.87 -13.92
CA THR A 8 -9.29 -15.49 -12.69
C THR A 8 -10.33 -16.21 -11.83
N ASN A 9 -11.62 -16.08 -12.16
CA ASN A 9 -12.75 -16.51 -11.34
C ASN A 9 -12.74 -15.87 -9.93
N LYS A 10 -12.13 -14.68 -9.78
CA LYS A 10 -12.03 -13.92 -8.52
C LYS A 10 -12.48 -12.49 -8.73
N HIS A 11 -12.88 -11.85 -7.66
CA HIS A 11 -13.26 -10.44 -7.61
C HIS A 11 -12.28 -9.65 -6.74
N VAL A 12 -12.27 -8.34 -6.94
CA VAL A 12 -11.68 -7.36 -6.03
C VAL A 12 -12.79 -6.46 -5.50
N ALA A 13 -12.67 -6.03 -4.25
CA ALA A 13 -13.50 -5.00 -3.68
C ALA A 13 -12.66 -3.74 -3.47
N VAL A 14 -13.22 -2.58 -3.84
CA VAL A 14 -12.64 -1.29 -3.46
C VAL A 14 -13.22 -0.94 -2.10
N TYR A 15 -12.42 -1.11 -1.05
CA TYR A 15 -12.82 -0.85 0.32
C TYR A 15 -11.83 0.10 0.98
N GLY A 16 -12.30 1.22 1.50
CA GLY A 16 -11.44 2.27 2.03
C GLY A 16 -10.66 1.79 3.26
N GLN A 17 -9.38 2.14 3.36
CA GLN A 17 -8.55 1.79 4.51
C GLN A 17 -9.17 2.28 5.83
N THR A 18 -9.77 3.46 5.86
CA THR A 18 -10.48 4.01 7.01
C THR A 18 -11.63 3.11 7.46
N GLU A 19 -12.41 2.58 6.51
CA GLU A 19 -13.53 1.68 6.82
C GLU A 19 -13.04 0.34 7.37
N VAL A 20 -12.00 -0.25 6.75
CA VAL A 20 -11.36 -1.48 7.27
C VAL A 20 -10.89 -1.28 8.71
N THR A 21 -10.20 -0.16 8.99
CA THR A 21 -9.71 0.16 10.32
C THR A 21 -10.85 0.31 11.31
N LYS A 22 -11.92 1.02 10.94
CA LYS A 22 -13.13 1.18 11.75
C LYS A 22 -13.77 -0.15 12.10
N ASP A 23 -13.92 -1.03 11.13
CA ASP A 23 -14.50 -2.36 11.34
C ASP A 23 -13.65 -3.21 12.29
N LEU A 24 -12.33 -3.21 12.12
CA LEU A 24 -11.41 -3.90 13.02
C LEU A 24 -11.49 -3.35 14.46
N TYR A 25 -11.52 -2.03 14.64
CA TYR A 25 -11.70 -1.43 15.97
C TYR A 25 -13.05 -1.81 16.60
N ASN A 26 -14.11 -1.88 15.80
CA ASN A 26 -15.43 -2.29 16.30
C ASN A 26 -15.45 -3.74 16.77
N ILE A 27 -14.67 -4.62 16.14
CA ILE A 27 -14.54 -6.04 16.56
C ILE A 27 -13.73 -6.11 17.85
N ILE A 28 -12.55 -5.48 17.89
CA ILE A 28 -11.65 -5.53 19.05
C ILE A 28 -12.33 -4.99 20.31
N LYS A 29 -13.06 -3.87 20.20
CA LYS A 29 -13.81 -3.31 21.35
C LYS A 29 -14.84 -4.25 21.96
N LYS A 30 -15.35 -5.21 21.19
CA LYS A 30 -16.31 -6.21 21.67
C LYS A 30 -15.64 -7.40 22.37
N GLU A 31 -14.38 -7.66 22.05
CA GLU A 31 -13.65 -8.87 22.49
C GLU A 31 -12.74 -8.64 23.71
N ASN A 32 -12.85 -7.51 24.42
CA ASN A 32 -11.96 -7.10 25.51
C ASN A 32 -10.57 -6.72 25.04
N ASP A 33 -10.41 -5.47 24.82
CA ASP A 33 -9.20 -4.90 24.27
C ASP A 33 -8.10 -4.64 25.32
N ASN A 34 -6.97 -5.20 25.04
CA ASN A 34 -5.72 -4.76 25.63
C ASN A 34 -5.10 -3.60 24.83
N ILE A 35 -5.92 -2.68 24.28
CA ILE A 35 -5.42 -1.53 23.54
C ILE A 35 -5.09 -0.39 24.49
N ILE A 36 -3.86 0.06 24.44
CA ILE A 36 -3.42 1.26 25.14
C ILE A 36 -3.39 2.41 24.14
N ASN A 37 -4.43 3.25 24.20
CA ASN A 37 -4.50 4.44 23.35
C ASN A 37 -3.61 5.56 23.91
N ASN A 38 -3.19 6.48 23.02
CA ASN A 38 -2.35 7.65 23.35
C ASN A 38 -1.05 7.25 24.07
N ALA A 39 -0.42 6.17 23.62
CA ALA A 39 0.92 5.80 24.02
C ALA A 39 1.95 6.61 23.21
N GLU A 40 2.86 7.30 23.91
CA GLU A 40 3.95 8.09 23.35
C GLU A 40 5.29 7.41 23.60
N ASP A 41 6.32 7.74 22.82
CA ASP A 41 7.69 7.24 22.97
C ASP A 41 7.77 5.70 23.10
N VAL A 42 6.97 5.00 22.30
CA VAL A 42 6.90 3.53 22.33
C VAL A 42 8.22 2.97 21.80
N LEU A 43 8.92 2.14 22.60
CA LEU A 43 10.22 1.59 22.25
C LEU A 43 10.35 0.11 22.63
N PRO A 44 10.52 -0.81 21.68
CA PRO A 44 10.94 -2.18 21.94
C PRO A 44 12.36 -2.23 22.50
N GLN A 45 12.58 -3.03 23.52
CA GLN A 45 13.88 -3.16 24.19
C GLN A 45 14.18 -4.64 24.51
N ALA A 46 15.46 -4.97 24.61
CA ALA A 46 15.96 -6.28 24.98
C ALA A 46 15.37 -7.43 24.11
N VAL A 47 15.07 -7.12 22.84
CA VAL A 47 14.46 -8.10 21.90
C VAL A 47 15.44 -9.24 21.53
N ASP A 48 16.71 -9.09 21.82
CA ASP A 48 17.80 -10.04 21.66
C ASP A 48 18.06 -10.91 22.91
N THR A 49 17.18 -10.82 23.89
CA THR A 49 17.26 -11.58 25.15
C THR A 49 16.01 -12.45 25.37
N ASP A 50 16.02 -13.24 26.45
CA ASP A 50 14.84 -14.04 26.84
C ASP A 50 13.76 -13.23 27.57
N ALA A 51 13.98 -11.93 27.81
CA ALA A 51 13.06 -11.05 28.54
C ALA A 51 12.81 -9.73 27.80
N PRO A 52 12.29 -9.76 26.55
CA PRO A 52 11.96 -8.55 25.82
C PRO A 52 10.85 -7.75 26.51
N PHE A 53 10.85 -6.47 26.28
CA PHE A 53 9.81 -5.58 26.80
C PHE A 53 9.63 -4.36 25.93
N VAL A 54 8.49 -3.67 26.10
CA VAL A 54 8.20 -2.41 25.45
C VAL A 54 8.02 -1.34 26.53
N THR A 55 8.72 -0.22 26.38
CA THR A 55 8.47 0.99 27.19
C THR A 55 7.66 1.98 26.40
N PHE A 56 6.86 2.79 27.09
CA PHE A 56 6.07 3.87 26.51
C PHE A 56 5.67 4.87 27.60
N LYS A 57 5.28 6.06 27.19
CA LYS A 57 4.67 7.06 28.08
C LYS A 57 3.16 7.09 27.89
N LYS A 58 2.43 7.20 28.97
CA LYS A 58 1.01 7.49 28.97
C LYS A 58 0.70 8.55 30.02
N GLU A 59 0.11 9.67 29.60
CA GLU A 59 -0.18 10.81 30.48
C GLU A 59 1.09 11.28 31.21
N GLY A 60 2.21 11.32 30.50
CA GLY A 60 3.53 11.73 31.02
C GLY A 60 4.22 10.71 31.94
N VAL A 61 3.57 9.58 32.25
CA VAL A 61 4.13 8.51 33.09
C VAL A 61 4.74 7.41 32.24
N GLU A 62 6.01 7.07 32.50
CA GLU A 62 6.68 5.95 31.86
C GLU A 62 6.10 4.63 32.36
N LYS A 63 5.81 3.74 31.40
CA LYS A 63 5.27 2.40 31.66
C LYS A 63 6.09 1.35 30.89
N LYS A 64 6.04 0.11 31.39
CA LYS A 64 6.73 -1.03 30.80
C LYS A 64 5.81 -2.23 30.70
N ILE A 65 5.80 -2.89 29.54
CA ILE A 65 5.12 -4.17 29.30
C ILE A 65 6.19 -5.20 29.01
N LYS A 66 6.22 -6.28 29.78
CA LYS A 66 7.01 -7.49 29.46
C LYS A 66 6.26 -8.34 28.46
N CYS A 67 6.95 -8.94 27.55
CA CYS A 67 6.38 -9.79 26.48
C CYS A 67 7.35 -10.89 26.08
N ASP A 68 6.87 -11.89 25.38
CA ASP A 68 7.71 -12.94 24.81
C ASP A 68 8.24 -12.55 23.43
N LEU A 69 7.40 -11.84 22.65
CA LEU A 69 7.66 -11.42 21.29
C LEU A 69 7.08 -10.01 21.04
N VAL A 70 7.66 -9.30 20.08
CA VAL A 70 7.21 -7.94 19.68
C VAL A 70 6.87 -7.94 18.19
N ALA A 71 5.68 -7.50 17.84
CA ALA A 71 5.30 -7.20 16.46
C ALA A 71 5.31 -5.68 16.24
N GLY A 72 6.24 -5.20 15.43
CA GLY A 72 6.36 -3.80 15.02
C GLY A 72 5.42 -3.52 13.84
N CYS A 73 4.23 -2.98 14.13
CA CYS A 73 3.22 -2.57 13.15
C CYS A 73 3.13 -1.03 13.07
N ASP A 74 4.23 -0.32 13.30
CA ASP A 74 4.34 1.10 13.56
C ASP A 74 4.58 1.97 12.32
N GLY A 75 4.44 1.37 11.13
CA GLY A 75 4.49 2.06 9.86
C GLY A 75 5.92 2.44 9.42
N PHE A 76 6.02 3.14 8.30
CA PHE A 76 7.32 3.47 7.70
C PHE A 76 8.20 4.35 8.61
N HIS A 77 7.61 5.25 9.34
CA HIS A 77 8.30 6.15 10.26
C HIS A 77 8.40 5.61 11.69
N GLY A 78 7.95 4.38 11.91
CA GLY A 78 8.02 3.72 13.19
C GLY A 78 9.45 3.43 13.66
N ILE A 79 9.59 3.20 14.96
CA ILE A 79 10.87 2.98 15.63
C ILE A 79 11.33 1.52 15.55
N SER A 80 10.41 0.56 15.40
CA SER A 80 10.70 -0.87 15.49
C SER A 80 11.81 -1.32 14.55
N ARG A 81 11.81 -0.84 13.31
CA ARG A 81 12.87 -1.16 12.33
C ARG A 81 14.27 -0.71 12.79
N THR A 82 14.35 0.38 13.53
CA THR A 82 15.63 0.95 13.98
C THR A 82 16.27 0.17 15.13
N VAL A 83 15.50 -0.72 15.78
CA VAL A 83 15.99 -1.62 16.84
C VAL A 83 16.86 -2.73 16.25
N ILE A 84 16.63 -3.10 15.00
CA ILE A 84 17.46 -4.10 14.30
C ILE A 84 18.84 -3.49 14.02
N PRO A 85 19.94 -4.15 14.41
CA PRO A 85 21.31 -3.65 14.19
C PRO A 85 21.57 -3.34 12.70
N LYS A 86 22.21 -2.20 12.43
CA LYS A 86 22.56 -1.78 11.06
C LYS A 86 23.45 -2.76 10.30
N SER A 87 24.19 -3.60 11.01
CA SER A 87 25.00 -4.67 10.44
C SER A 87 24.18 -5.86 9.92
N ILE A 88 22.93 -5.98 10.36
CA ILE A 88 22.01 -7.08 10.02
C ILE A 88 21.01 -6.63 8.97
N ILE A 89 20.37 -5.46 9.17
CA ILE A 89 19.30 -4.99 8.30
C ILE A 89 19.85 -4.38 7.01
N LYS A 90 19.28 -4.78 5.88
CA LYS A 90 19.51 -4.17 4.56
C LYS A 90 18.22 -3.51 4.11
N SER A 91 18.34 -2.37 3.46
CA SER A 91 17.20 -1.63 2.91
C SER A 91 17.37 -1.45 1.41
N PHE A 92 16.28 -1.68 0.69
CA PHE A 92 16.16 -1.47 -0.75
C PHE A 92 15.11 -0.41 -0.97
N GLU A 93 15.47 0.70 -1.61
CA GLU A 93 14.55 1.81 -1.86
C GLU A 93 14.63 2.28 -3.32
N ARG A 94 13.46 2.58 -3.88
CA ARG A 94 13.32 3.33 -5.13
C ARG A 94 12.32 4.46 -4.92
N LYS A 95 12.77 5.69 -5.07
CA LYS A 95 11.92 6.88 -5.11
C LYS A 95 11.55 7.17 -6.56
N TYR A 96 10.28 7.46 -6.79
CA TYR A 96 9.80 7.86 -8.12
C TYR A 96 9.87 9.39 -8.24
N PRO A 97 10.18 9.93 -9.44
CA PRO A 97 10.38 11.37 -9.64
C PRO A 97 9.06 12.16 -9.74
N PHE A 98 7.98 11.60 -9.24
CA PHE A 98 6.63 12.18 -9.25
C PHE A 98 5.83 11.74 -8.03
N GLY A 99 4.74 12.46 -7.79
CA GLY A 99 3.73 12.13 -6.79
C GLY A 99 2.35 11.97 -7.41
N TRP A 100 1.41 11.57 -6.59
CA TRP A 100 -0.02 11.58 -6.88
C TRP A 100 -0.70 12.71 -6.14
N LEU A 101 -1.23 13.67 -6.90
CA LEU A 101 -2.21 14.61 -6.39
C LEU A 101 -3.56 13.91 -6.39
N GLY A 102 -4.11 13.68 -5.20
CA GLY A 102 -5.38 13.01 -5.01
C GLY A 102 -6.43 13.91 -4.41
N ILE A 103 -7.67 13.79 -4.86
CA ILE A 103 -8.84 14.39 -4.22
C ILE A 103 -9.85 13.31 -3.82
N LEU A 104 -10.56 13.56 -2.72
CA LEU A 104 -11.78 12.86 -2.35
C LEU A 104 -12.91 13.86 -2.51
N SER A 105 -13.98 13.50 -3.22
CA SER A 105 -15.12 14.39 -3.51
C SER A 105 -16.43 13.67 -3.29
N GLU A 106 -17.41 14.35 -2.71
CA GLU A 106 -18.79 13.87 -2.56
C GLU A 106 -19.54 14.01 -3.89
N THR A 107 -19.04 13.31 -4.90
CA THR A 107 -19.62 13.22 -6.24
C THR A 107 -19.82 11.78 -6.64
N PRO A 108 -20.85 11.46 -7.42
CA PRO A 108 -20.99 10.14 -8.02
C PRO A 108 -19.74 9.73 -8.79
N PRO A 109 -19.35 8.44 -8.77
CA PRO A 109 -18.23 7.96 -9.55
C PRO A 109 -18.51 8.06 -11.05
N VAL A 110 -17.47 8.37 -11.82
CA VAL A 110 -17.58 8.37 -13.29
C VAL A 110 -17.70 6.96 -13.86
N SER A 111 -17.33 5.96 -13.10
CA SER A 111 -17.47 4.53 -13.44
C SER A 111 -17.51 3.70 -12.17
N GLU A 112 -18.25 2.60 -12.18
CA GLU A 112 -18.18 1.57 -11.14
C GLU A 112 -16.86 0.81 -11.16
N GLU A 113 -16.15 0.82 -12.31
CA GLU A 113 -14.86 0.19 -12.50
C GLU A 113 -13.72 1.21 -12.35
N LEU A 114 -12.55 0.72 -11.95
CA LEU A 114 -11.33 1.52 -11.91
C LEU A 114 -10.89 1.91 -13.33
N ILE A 115 -10.61 3.18 -13.56
CA ILE A 115 -10.03 3.67 -14.81
C ILE A 115 -8.58 4.06 -14.54
N TYR A 116 -7.66 3.32 -15.15
CA TYR A 116 -6.24 3.66 -15.22
C TYR A 116 -5.96 4.31 -16.57
N ALA A 117 -5.54 5.55 -16.57
CA ALA A 117 -5.25 6.30 -17.79
C ALA A 117 -3.77 6.66 -17.88
N ASN A 118 -3.13 6.24 -18.99
CA ASN A 118 -1.83 6.77 -19.41
C ASN A 118 -2.09 7.91 -20.39
N HIS A 119 -1.47 9.06 -20.15
CA HIS A 119 -1.64 10.26 -20.98
C HIS A 119 -0.33 11.04 -21.12
N GLY A 120 -0.18 11.85 -22.17
CA GLY A 120 0.99 12.69 -22.39
C GLY A 120 1.32 13.66 -21.23
N ASN A 121 0.32 14.07 -20.45
CA ASN A 121 0.49 14.86 -19.22
C ASN A 121 0.75 14.02 -17.96
N GLY A 122 0.86 12.70 -18.09
CA GLY A 122 1.05 11.77 -16.99
C GLY A 122 -0.20 10.98 -16.62
N PHE A 123 -0.06 10.08 -15.69
CA PHE A 123 -1.07 9.14 -15.21
C PHE A 123 -2.30 9.81 -14.58
N ALA A 124 -3.46 9.18 -14.74
CA ALA A 124 -4.66 9.47 -13.96
C ALA A 124 -5.36 8.19 -13.51
N LEU A 125 -6.09 8.26 -12.40
CA LEU A 125 -6.89 7.17 -11.84
C LEU A 125 -8.24 7.70 -11.40
N ALA A 126 -9.32 7.05 -11.85
CA ALA A 126 -10.65 7.23 -11.31
C ALA A 126 -11.07 5.99 -10.50
N SER A 127 -11.58 6.22 -9.31
CA SER A 127 -11.94 5.16 -8.35
C SER A 127 -13.23 5.51 -7.61
N MET A 128 -14.22 4.64 -7.70
CA MET A 128 -15.39 4.65 -6.86
C MET A 128 -15.03 4.35 -5.41
N ARG A 129 -15.64 5.06 -4.45
CA ARG A 129 -15.65 4.70 -3.03
C ARG A 129 -17.02 4.18 -2.59
N ASN A 130 -18.05 4.88 -2.99
CA ASN A 130 -19.45 4.45 -2.93
C ASN A 130 -20.25 5.22 -3.99
N GLU A 131 -21.57 5.10 -4.02
CA GLU A 131 -22.43 5.72 -5.01
C GLU A 131 -22.36 7.27 -5.05
N ASN A 132 -21.94 7.90 -3.95
CA ASN A 132 -21.87 9.36 -3.78
C ASN A 132 -20.48 9.87 -3.39
N LEU A 133 -19.46 9.00 -3.43
CA LEU A 133 -18.10 9.36 -3.01
C LEU A 133 -17.08 8.78 -3.99
N SER A 134 -16.25 9.65 -4.53
CA SER A 134 -15.24 9.30 -5.52
C SER A 134 -13.85 9.76 -5.12
N ARG A 135 -12.85 8.96 -5.44
CA ARG A 135 -11.44 9.28 -5.27
C ARG A 135 -10.75 9.33 -6.63
N TYR A 136 -10.13 10.45 -6.93
CA TYR A 136 -9.39 10.67 -8.17
C TYR A 136 -7.94 11.01 -7.89
N TYR A 137 -7.06 10.62 -8.80
CA TYR A 137 -5.63 10.92 -8.73
C TYR A 137 -5.11 11.35 -10.08
N ILE A 138 -4.17 12.30 -10.07
CA ILE A 138 -3.35 12.66 -11.21
C ILE A 138 -1.88 12.68 -10.81
N GLN A 139 -1.02 12.27 -11.74
CA GLN A 139 0.43 12.38 -11.58
C GLN A 139 0.84 13.84 -11.60
N THR A 140 1.71 14.24 -10.66
CA THR A 140 2.29 15.60 -10.58
C THR A 140 3.79 15.52 -10.26
N PRO A 141 4.59 16.55 -10.65
CA PRO A 141 5.96 16.69 -10.15
C PRO A 141 5.99 16.78 -8.61
N LEU A 142 7.10 16.34 -7.99
CA LEU A 142 7.25 16.35 -6.52
C LEU A 142 7.34 17.75 -5.91
N ASN A 143 7.75 18.75 -6.68
CA ASN A 143 7.89 20.14 -6.24
C ASN A 143 6.59 20.95 -6.34
N GLU A 144 5.49 20.34 -6.81
CA GLU A 144 4.18 20.99 -6.82
C GLU A 144 3.67 21.23 -5.40
N LYS A 145 3.07 22.38 -5.19
CA LYS A 145 2.44 22.76 -3.91
C LYS A 145 0.93 22.57 -3.99
N ILE A 146 0.36 21.98 -2.96
CA ILE A 146 -1.08 21.69 -2.91
C ILE A 146 -1.93 22.96 -3.04
N GLU A 147 -1.44 24.08 -2.51
CA GLU A 147 -2.12 25.38 -2.54
C GLU A 147 -2.25 25.95 -3.97
N ALA A 148 -1.39 25.52 -4.89
CA ALA A 148 -1.45 25.91 -6.30
C ALA A 148 -2.52 25.15 -7.10
N TRP A 149 -3.18 24.18 -6.48
CA TRP A 149 -4.17 23.32 -7.09
C TRP A 149 -5.57 23.62 -6.56
N THR A 150 -6.30 24.51 -7.25
CA THR A 150 -7.75 24.67 -7.03
C THR A 150 -8.48 23.40 -7.47
N ASP A 151 -9.70 23.18 -6.99
CA ASP A 151 -10.52 22.05 -7.43
C ASP A 151 -10.78 22.13 -8.94
N GLN A 152 -11.08 23.32 -9.46
CA GLN A 152 -11.27 23.53 -10.90
C GLN A 152 -10.05 23.09 -11.71
N LYS A 153 -8.83 23.53 -11.33
CA LYS A 153 -7.59 23.13 -12.00
C LYS A 153 -7.39 21.61 -11.97
N PHE A 154 -7.72 20.98 -10.84
CA PHE A 154 -7.64 19.52 -10.73
C PHE A 154 -8.60 18.83 -11.71
N TRP A 155 -9.87 19.25 -11.71
CA TRP A 155 -10.88 18.67 -12.59
C TRP A 155 -10.55 18.86 -14.07
N ASP A 156 -10.04 20.04 -14.46
CA ASP A 156 -9.63 20.33 -15.83
C ASP A 156 -8.48 19.43 -16.28
N GLU A 157 -7.48 19.21 -15.41
CA GLU A 157 -6.36 18.30 -15.69
C GLU A 157 -6.79 16.84 -15.69
N LEU A 158 -7.68 16.43 -14.79
CA LEU A 158 -8.20 15.06 -14.77
C LEU A 158 -8.97 14.74 -16.06
N LYS A 159 -9.88 15.64 -16.48
CA LYS A 159 -10.65 15.47 -17.73
C LYS A 159 -9.77 15.32 -18.96
N LYS A 160 -8.65 16.06 -19.04
CA LYS A 160 -7.70 15.92 -20.17
C LYS A 160 -7.06 14.52 -20.24
N ARG A 161 -6.93 13.83 -19.12
CA ARG A 161 -6.23 12.55 -19.01
C ARG A 161 -7.13 11.33 -19.06
N LEU A 162 -8.41 11.51 -18.80
CA LEU A 162 -9.39 10.43 -18.88
C LEU A 162 -9.82 10.16 -20.34
N PRO A 163 -10.32 8.95 -20.64
CA PRO A 163 -11.00 8.67 -21.89
C PRO A 163 -12.16 9.67 -22.11
N THR A 164 -12.41 10.05 -23.35
CA THR A 164 -13.41 11.08 -23.71
C THR A 164 -14.77 10.83 -23.08
N GLU A 165 -15.28 9.61 -23.15
CA GLU A 165 -16.58 9.24 -22.57
C GLU A 165 -16.65 9.49 -21.06
N ALA A 166 -15.56 9.20 -20.34
CA ALA A 166 -15.46 9.46 -18.91
C ALA A 166 -15.30 10.98 -18.62
N ALA A 167 -14.49 11.68 -19.42
CA ALA A 167 -14.27 13.10 -19.27
C ALA A 167 -15.57 13.93 -19.49
N ASP A 168 -16.43 13.49 -20.41
CA ASP A 168 -17.68 14.16 -20.75
C ASP A 168 -18.77 13.93 -19.70
N THR A 169 -18.74 12.78 -19.01
CA THR A 169 -19.79 12.39 -18.07
C THR A 169 -19.44 12.64 -16.60
N ILE A 170 -18.17 12.90 -16.28
CA ILE A 170 -17.72 13.11 -14.90
C ILE A 170 -18.41 14.29 -14.23
N ILE A 171 -19.01 14.03 -13.09
CA ILE A 171 -19.61 15.07 -12.23
C ILE A 171 -18.52 15.62 -11.32
N THR A 172 -18.31 16.93 -11.35
CA THR A 172 -17.31 17.63 -10.55
C THR A 172 -17.92 18.27 -9.31
N GLY A 173 -17.15 18.40 -8.25
CA GLY A 173 -17.58 19.03 -7.00
C GLY A 173 -16.41 19.50 -6.16
N SER A 174 -16.69 20.02 -4.98
CA SER A 174 -15.66 20.41 -4.02
C SER A 174 -14.91 19.18 -3.48
N SER A 175 -13.59 19.32 -3.30
CA SER A 175 -12.81 18.30 -2.61
C SER A 175 -13.02 18.41 -1.10
N ILE A 176 -13.29 17.28 -0.44
CA ILE A 176 -13.30 17.17 1.03
C ILE A 176 -11.92 16.79 1.58
N GLU A 177 -11.07 16.24 0.73
CA GLU A 177 -9.68 15.94 1.01
C GLU A 177 -8.84 16.16 -0.25
N LYS A 178 -7.69 16.78 -0.11
CA LYS A 178 -6.71 16.99 -1.17
C LYS A 178 -5.30 16.80 -0.64
N SER A 179 -4.49 15.99 -1.30
CA SER A 179 -3.12 15.71 -0.86
C SER A 179 -2.22 15.34 -2.04
N ILE A 180 -0.92 15.58 -1.88
CA ILE A 180 0.12 15.07 -2.79
C ILE A 180 0.93 14.03 -2.05
N ALA A 181 0.92 12.80 -2.54
CA ALA A 181 1.67 11.68 -1.99
C ALA A 181 2.85 11.32 -2.89
N PRO A 182 4.10 11.40 -2.41
CA PRO A 182 5.26 10.90 -3.15
C PRO A 182 5.21 9.39 -3.25
N LEU A 183 5.62 8.84 -4.41
CA LEU A 183 5.67 7.40 -4.62
C LEU A 183 7.05 6.85 -4.29
N ARG A 184 7.05 5.70 -3.62
CA ARG A 184 8.27 4.92 -3.35
C ARG A 184 7.99 3.42 -3.30
N SER A 185 9.02 2.65 -3.62
CA SER A 185 9.14 1.25 -3.22
C SER A 185 10.19 1.16 -2.13
N PHE A 186 9.90 0.41 -1.08
CA PHE A 186 10.84 0.18 0.01
C PHE A 186 10.68 -1.24 0.53
N VAL A 187 11.78 -1.91 0.83
CA VAL A 187 11.81 -3.21 1.52
C VAL A 187 13.00 -3.22 2.45
N CYS A 188 12.84 -3.70 3.67
CA CYS A 188 13.94 -4.06 4.55
C CYS A 188 14.03 -5.57 4.73
N GLU A 189 15.24 -6.06 4.83
CA GLU A 189 15.57 -7.48 5.04
C GLU A 189 16.64 -7.62 6.13
N PRO A 190 16.42 -8.52 7.09
CA PRO A 190 15.25 -9.38 7.30
C PRO A 190 14.06 -8.59 7.88
N MET A 191 12.85 -9.17 7.80
CA MET A 191 11.63 -8.65 8.44
C MET A 191 11.49 -9.11 9.89
N SER A 192 12.46 -9.87 10.42
CA SER A 192 12.49 -10.27 11.83
C SER A 192 13.93 -10.34 12.32
N TRP A 193 14.11 -10.02 13.60
CA TRP A 193 15.36 -10.15 14.30
C TRP A 193 15.10 -10.55 15.75
N GLU A 194 15.61 -11.72 16.13
CA GLU A 194 15.41 -12.30 17.46
C GLU A 194 13.92 -12.37 17.85
N LYS A 195 13.46 -11.58 18.81
CA LYS A 195 12.06 -11.53 19.29
C LYS A 195 11.23 -10.44 18.64
N LEU A 196 11.77 -9.70 17.67
CA LEU A 196 11.10 -8.62 16.94
C LEU A 196 10.71 -9.03 15.51
N PHE A 197 9.45 -8.75 15.14
CA PHE A 197 8.87 -9.01 13.82
C PHE A 197 8.31 -7.72 13.25
N LEU A 198 8.76 -7.31 12.06
CA LEU A 198 8.25 -6.14 11.36
C LEU A 198 7.07 -6.54 10.46
N VAL A 199 6.00 -5.75 10.47
CA VAL A 199 4.75 -6.05 9.77
C VAL A 199 4.30 -4.82 8.99
N GLY A 200 3.87 -5.01 7.75
CA GLY A 200 3.35 -3.95 6.90
C GLY A 200 4.37 -2.85 6.60
N ASP A 201 3.96 -1.59 6.66
CA ASP A 201 4.78 -0.44 6.28
C ASP A 201 6.03 -0.26 7.17
N ALA A 202 6.10 -0.93 8.32
CA ALA A 202 7.33 -1.01 9.10
C ALA A 202 8.45 -1.75 8.34
N ALA A 203 8.10 -2.70 7.47
CA ALA A 203 9.04 -3.52 6.69
C ALA A 203 9.09 -3.14 5.21
N HIS A 204 7.98 -2.75 4.59
CA HIS A 204 7.89 -2.53 3.14
C HIS A 204 6.85 -1.50 2.75
N ILE A 205 7.12 -0.77 1.67
CA ILE A 205 6.17 0.12 1.00
C ILE A 205 6.13 -0.25 -0.49
N VAL A 206 4.94 -0.27 -1.04
CA VAL A 206 4.70 -0.43 -2.48
C VAL A 206 4.03 0.80 -3.05
N PRO A 207 4.31 1.17 -4.31
CA PRO A 207 3.55 2.22 -4.99
C PRO A 207 2.06 1.87 -5.01
N PRO A 208 1.17 2.84 -4.84
CA PRO A 208 -0.27 2.60 -4.76
C PRO A 208 -0.87 2.09 -6.08
N THR A 209 -0.16 2.20 -7.20
CA THR A 209 -0.62 1.81 -8.54
C THR A 209 -1.11 0.36 -8.60
N GLY A 210 -0.45 -0.56 -7.89
CA GLY A 210 -0.86 -1.97 -7.83
C GLY A 210 -1.90 -2.30 -6.76
N ALA A 211 -2.34 -1.33 -5.94
CA ALA A 211 -3.26 -1.51 -4.81
C ALA A 211 -2.86 -2.65 -3.85
N LYS A 212 -1.56 -2.77 -3.53
CA LYS A 212 -1.01 -3.91 -2.76
C LYS A 212 -0.68 -3.62 -1.30
N GLY A 213 -0.54 -2.35 -0.87
CA GLY A 213 -0.01 -2.02 0.46
C GLY A 213 -0.78 -2.69 1.60
N LEU A 214 -2.08 -2.44 1.71
CA LEU A 214 -2.92 -3.05 2.75
C LEU A 214 -2.95 -4.59 2.63
N ASN A 215 -3.05 -5.11 1.41
CA ASN A 215 -3.07 -6.56 1.19
C ASN A 215 -1.77 -7.25 1.62
N LEU A 216 -0.61 -6.60 1.45
CA LEU A 216 0.67 -7.11 1.95
C LEU A 216 0.72 -7.07 3.47
N ALA A 217 0.31 -5.97 4.10
CA ALA A 217 0.26 -5.87 5.55
C ALA A 217 -0.60 -6.99 6.16
N VAL A 218 -1.78 -7.25 5.57
CA VAL A 218 -2.65 -8.37 5.99
C VAL A 218 -1.95 -9.72 5.77
N SER A 219 -1.19 -9.90 4.69
CA SER A 219 -0.45 -11.15 4.47
C SER A 219 0.66 -11.37 5.48
N ASP A 220 1.35 -10.32 5.92
CA ASP A 220 2.34 -10.42 6.99
C ASP A 220 1.67 -10.85 8.30
N VAL A 221 0.52 -10.24 8.63
CA VAL A 221 -0.28 -10.64 9.79
C VAL A 221 -0.67 -12.13 9.70
N TYR A 222 -1.08 -12.60 8.52
CA TYR A 222 -1.40 -14.01 8.31
C TYR A 222 -0.21 -14.94 8.62
N TYR A 223 0.97 -14.66 8.05
CA TYR A 223 2.17 -15.46 8.30
C TYR A 223 2.61 -15.40 9.76
N LEU A 224 2.59 -14.21 10.37
CA LEU A 224 2.99 -14.06 11.76
C LEU A 224 1.98 -14.72 12.71
N HIS A 225 0.67 -14.58 12.46
CA HIS A 225 -0.36 -15.23 13.25
C HIS A 225 -0.24 -16.75 13.22
N ASP A 226 -0.04 -17.35 12.03
CA ASP A 226 0.15 -18.82 11.92
C ASP A 226 1.41 -19.27 12.68
N ALA A 227 2.49 -18.50 12.58
CA ALA A 227 3.74 -18.76 13.30
C ALA A 227 3.56 -18.66 14.81
N LEU A 228 2.88 -17.64 15.32
CA LEU A 228 2.57 -17.43 16.73
C LEU A 228 1.65 -18.54 17.25
N LYS A 229 0.63 -18.90 16.50
CA LYS A 229 -0.27 -20.01 16.88
C LYS A 229 0.50 -21.33 17.06
N LYS A 230 1.40 -21.68 16.13
CA LYS A 230 2.24 -22.87 16.22
C LYS A 230 3.22 -22.77 17.40
N HIS A 231 3.79 -21.60 17.65
CA HIS A 231 4.68 -21.36 18.78
C HIS A 231 3.99 -21.64 20.13
N TYR A 232 2.82 -21.02 20.36
CA TYR A 232 2.14 -21.15 21.64
C TYR A 232 1.35 -22.47 21.81
N GLN A 233 0.78 -23.01 20.73
CA GLN A 233 -0.04 -24.22 20.82
C GLN A 233 0.73 -25.53 20.60
N SER A 234 1.73 -25.49 19.73
CA SER A 234 2.51 -26.68 19.33
C SER A 234 3.98 -26.64 19.78
N HIS A 235 4.36 -25.59 20.51
CA HIS A 235 5.73 -25.40 21.04
C HIS A 235 6.83 -25.50 19.97
N THR A 236 6.54 -25.04 18.72
CA THR A 236 7.51 -25.02 17.64
C THR A 236 7.86 -23.58 17.21
N ASN A 237 9.13 -23.30 17.00
CA ASN A 237 9.62 -21.99 16.57
C ASN A 237 9.88 -21.95 15.06
N GLU A 238 9.59 -23.00 14.32
CA GLU A 238 9.91 -23.07 12.89
C GLU A 238 9.21 -21.97 12.10
N GLY A 239 7.92 -21.71 12.37
CA GLY A 239 7.16 -20.64 11.74
C GLY A 239 7.74 -19.25 11.99
N LEU A 240 8.17 -18.98 13.23
CA LEU A 240 8.81 -17.71 13.61
C LEU A 240 10.17 -17.54 12.90
N LYS A 241 10.99 -18.59 12.82
CA LYS A 241 12.27 -18.56 12.10
C LYS A 241 12.09 -18.33 10.60
N ASN A 242 11.01 -18.86 10.00
CA ASN A 242 10.73 -18.76 8.58
C ASN A 242 9.86 -17.53 8.22
N TYR A 243 9.39 -16.75 9.19
CA TYR A 243 8.51 -15.60 8.96
C TYR A 243 9.07 -14.65 7.91
N SER A 244 10.29 -14.16 8.12
CA SER A 244 10.93 -13.21 7.21
C SER A 244 11.06 -13.77 5.79
N HIS A 245 11.47 -15.02 5.63
CA HIS A 245 11.59 -15.65 4.32
C HIS A 245 10.25 -15.75 3.60
N ASN A 246 9.21 -16.22 4.28
CA ASN A 246 7.88 -16.40 3.71
C ASN A 246 7.24 -15.06 3.32
N ALA A 247 7.30 -14.07 4.21
CA ALA A 247 6.77 -12.74 3.95
C ALA A 247 7.50 -12.05 2.79
N LEU A 248 8.84 -12.05 2.79
CA LEU A 248 9.65 -11.43 1.74
C LEU A 248 9.41 -12.04 0.35
N SER A 249 9.21 -13.36 0.27
CA SER A 249 8.86 -14.01 -1.01
C SER A 249 7.61 -13.38 -1.65
N ARG A 250 6.60 -13.05 -0.84
CA ARG A 250 5.39 -12.39 -1.30
C ARG A 250 5.59 -10.90 -1.53
N VAL A 251 6.30 -10.22 -0.64
CA VAL A 251 6.62 -8.79 -0.74
C VAL A 251 7.30 -8.50 -2.07
N TRP A 252 8.33 -9.24 -2.45
CA TRP A 252 9.03 -9.01 -3.72
C TRP A 252 8.16 -9.24 -4.95
N LYS A 253 7.26 -10.22 -4.93
CA LYS A 253 6.29 -10.42 -6.01
C LYS A 253 5.36 -9.21 -6.16
N ALA A 254 4.90 -8.65 -5.07
CA ALA A 254 4.02 -7.47 -5.07
C ALA A 254 4.78 -6.18 -5.43
N ILE A 255 6.03 -6.02 -4.98
CA ILE A 255 6.93 -4.93 -5.39
C ILE A 255 7.14 -4.98 -6.91
N ARG A 256 7.46 -6.15 -7.46
CA ARG A 256 7.61 -6.34 -8.91
C ARG A 256 6.37 -5.93 -9.68
N PHE A 257 5.20 -6.38 -9.23
CA PHE A 257 3.93 -6.04 -9.88
C PHE A 257 3.63 -4.53 -9.78
N SER A 258 3.75 -3.95 -8.60
CA SER A 258 3.49 -2.52 -8.41
C SER A 258 4.50 -1.64 -9.16
N TRP A 259 5.76 -2.07 -9.25
CA TRP A 259 6.78 -1.42 -10.07
C TRP A 259 6.41 -1.48 -11.56
N TRP A 260 6.03 -2.65 -12.07
CA TRP A 260 5.61 -2.82 -13.45
C TRP A 260 4.38 -1.94 -13.78
N MET A 261 3.34 -1.98 -12.96
CA MET A 261 2.18 -1.09 -13.10
C MET A 261 2.59 0.40 -13.11
N THR A 262 3.50 0.79 -12.22
CA THR A 262 3.96 2.18 -12.15
C THR A 262 4.73 2.58 -13.40
N THR A 263 5.62 1.73 -13.91
CA THR A 263 6.38 2.01 -15.13
C THR A 263 5.54 1.97 -16.39
N THR A 264 4.49 1.16 -16.43
CA THR A 264 3.58 1.05 -17.57
C THR A 264 2.65 2.26 -17.69
N PHE A 265 2.13 2.79 -16.55
CA PHE A 265 1.10 3.81 -16.62
C PHE A 265 1.58 5.24 -16.37
N HIS A 266 2.78 5.46 -15.78
CA HIS A 266 3.26 6.81 -15.48
C HIS A 266 4.25 7.32 -16.52
N LYS A 267 4.27 8.64 -16.68
CA LYS A 267 5.27 9.34 -17.49
C LYS A 267 6.46 9.72 -16.63
N PHE A 268 7.66 9.32 -17.07
CA PHE A 268 8.90 9.68 -16.38
C PHE A 268 9.50 10.94 -17.02
N PRO A 269 10.02 11.89 -16.22
CA PRO A 269 10.56 13.14 -16.75
C PRO A 269 11.70 12.95 -17.76
N GLU A 270 12.52 11.90 -17.57
CA GLU A 270 13.68 11.60 -18.42
C GLU A 270 13.36 10.55 -19.52
N GLN A 271 12.08 10.24 -19.72
CA GLN A 271 11.65 9.26 -20.71
C GLN A 271 11.97 9.72 -22.13
N SER A 272 12.76 8.93 -22.85
CA SER A 272 13.05 9.16 -24.25
C SER A 272 11.86 8.80 -25.17
N SER A 273 11.93 9.19 -26.43
CA SER A 273 10.93 8.77 -27.43
C SER A 273 10.92 7.24 -27.63
N PHE A 274 12.08 6.58 -27.42
CA PHE A 274 12.16 5.11 -27.47
C PHE A 274 11.41 4.50 -26.29
N ASP A 275 11.63 4.99 -25.06
CA ASP A 275 10.95 4.50 -23.87
C ASP A 275 9.42 4.70 -23.96
N GLN A 276 8.99 5.83 -24.55
CA GLN A 276 7.57 6.07 -24.81
C GLN A 276 6.99 5.01 -25.77
N ARG A 277 7.69 4.68 -26.84
CA ARG A 277 7.25 3.62 -27.78
C ARG A 277 7.17 2.26 -27.13
N ILE A 278 8.11 1.91 -26.25
CA ILE A 278 8.04 0.66 -25.49
C ILE A 278 6.83 0.66 -24.55
N GLN A 279 6.55 1.77 -23.89
CA GLN A 279 5.39 1.91 -23.01
C GLN A 279 4.06 1.81 -23.79
N ASP A 280 3.95 2.48 -24.92
CA ASP A 280 2.78 2.40 -25.82
C ASP A 280 2.55 0.95 -26.29
N SER A 281 3.62 0.24 -26.67
CA SER A 281 3.55 -1.17 -27.09
C SER A 281 3.16 -2.11 -25.94
N GLU A 282 3.60 -1.85 -24.73
CA GLU A 282 3.18 -2.62 -23.53
C GLU A 282 1.68 -2.45 -23.25
N ILE A 283 1.17 -1.22 -23.37
CA ILE A 283 -0.26 -0.94 -23.21
C ILE A 283 -1.07 -1.60 -24.32
N GLU A 284 -0.63 -1.48 -25.58
CA GLU A 284 -1.26 -2.16 -26.72
C GLU A 284 -1.28 -3.68 -26.54
N TYR A 285 -0.20 -4.26 -26.00
CA TYR A 285 -0.14 -5.69 -25.71
C TYR A 285 -1.13 -6.09 -24.61
N LEU A 286 -1.29 -5.26 -23.57
CA LEU A 286 -2.32 -5.45 -22.53
C LEU A 286 -3.75 -5.38 -23.11
N GLU A 287 -3.99 -4.51 -24.07
CA GLU A 287 -5.31 -4.37 -24.70
C GLU A 287 -5.68 -5.56 -25.58
N ASN A 288 -4.71 -6.14 -26.27
CA ASN A 288 -4.93 -7.11 -27.35
C ASN A 288 -4.59 -8.56 -26.99
N SER A 289 -3.90 -8.82 -25.87
CA SER A 289 -3.45 -10.17 -25.47
C SER A 289 -4.16 -10.67 -24.22
N VAL A 290 -4.98 -11.71 -24.36
CA VAL A 290 -5.62 -12.39 -23.22
C VAL A 290 -4.58 -12.93 -22.23
N ALA A 291 -3.42 -13.40 -22.70
CA ALA A 291 -2.34 -13.87 -21.82
C ALA A 291 -1.79 -12.74 -20.96
N SER A 292 -1.53 -11.56 -21.53
CA SER A 292 -1.07 -10.38 -20.80
C SER A 292 -2.12 -9.89 -19.79
N GLN A 293 -3.38 -9.82 -20.21
CA GLN A 293 -4.50 -9.48 -19.32
C GLN A 293 -4.62 -10.46 -18.16
N LYS A 294 -4.43 -11.77 -18.40
CA LYS A 294 -4.46 -12.78 -17.34
C LYS A 294 -3.32 -12.61 -16.35
N VAL A 295 -2.10 -12.31 -16.81
CA VAL A 295 -0.96 -12.00 -15.94
C VAL A 295 -1.26 -10.80 -15.05
N LEU A 296 -1.81 -9.71 -15.61
CA LEU A 296 -2.24 -8.56 -14.83
C LEU A 296 -3.31 -8.96 -13.82
N ALA A 297 -4.35 -9.66 -14.26
CA ALA A 297 -5.49 -10.05 -13.42
C ALA A 297 -5.07 -10.93 -12.24
N GLU A 298 -4.23 -11.95 -12.45
CA GLU A 298 -3.73 -12.84 -11.40
C GLU A 298 -2.93 -12.06 -10.33
N ASN A 299 -2.05 -11.15 -10.76
CA ASN A 299 -1.31 -10.30 -9.84
C ASN A 299 -2.24 -9.30 -9.12
N TYR A 300 -3.26 -8.77 -9.82
CA TYR A 300 -4.18 -7.78 -9.27
C TYR A 300 -5.10 -8.39 -8.21
N VAL A 301 -5.69 -9.54 -8.44
CA VAL A 301 -6.53 -10.25 -7.44
C VAL A 301 -5.70 -10.86 -6.30
N GLY A 302 -4.40 -11.00 -6.48
CA GLY A 302 -3.46 -11.56 -5.52
C GLY A 302 -3.06 -13.01 -5.83
N LEU A 303 -1.76 -13.24 -5.83
CA LEU A 303 -1.17 -14.57 -5.96
C LEU A 303 -1.50 -15.43 -4.72
N PRO A 304 -1.56 -16.76 -4.85
CA PRO A 304 -1.74 -17.68 -3.70
C PRO A 304 -0.67 -17.48 -2.62
N TYR A 305 -0.99 -17.86 -1.39
CA TYR A 305 -0.06 -17.92 -0.25
C TYR A 305 0.92 -19.06 -0.40
#